data_72cc34a7a67f9d9fbdc068ec02e56779
#
_entry.id   72cc34a7a67f9d9fbdc068ec02e56779
#
_cell.length_a   1.000
_cell.length_b   1.000
_cell.length_c   1.000
_cell.angle_alpha   90.00
_cell.angle_beta   90.00
_cell.angle_gamma   90.00
#
_symmetry.space_group_name_H-M   'P 1'
#
loop_
_entity.id
_entity.type
_entity.pdbx_description
1 polymer ?
#
loop_
_entity_poly.entity_id
_entity_poly.type
_entity_poly.pdbx_seq_one_letter_code
_entity_poly.pdbx_strand_id
1 'polypeptide(L)'
;SVLTFNVGSSSLKIAYYQQQQCLFNLTVDIKQQRANWTGQIPTSLVNWQSMGVLSDDACYVAQALYQQYQVLPLVAHRVVHGGHYHQPVMINIETLAKLQQLAPLCPLHQPPTLAVIEALAARFPQLIQIAAFDTSFHSQQPALSYCYPLPLTLRNKDIRAYGFHGLSCQSIMRQLLVLDNTINTGKLLIAHLGNGASITAVLDGISQANSMGFSTLDGLPMGT
;
A
#
# COMPACT_ATOMS: atom_id res chain seq x y z
N SER A 1 -14.80 -6.34 -10.21
CA SER A 1 -14.31 -6.80 -8.90
C SER A 1 -12.85 -6.42 -8.69
N VAL A 2 -12.44 -6.21 -7.44
CA VAL A 2 -11.08 -5.84 -7.07
C VAL A 2 -10.62 -6.72 -5.92
N LEU A 3 -9.41 -7.27 -6.06
CA LEU A 3 -8.69 -7.96 -5.00
C LEU A 3 -7.54 -7.07 -4.55
N THR A 4 -7.46 -6.78 -3.25
CA THR A 4 -6.41 -5.92 -2.71
C THR A 4 -5.39 -6.73 -1.91
N PHE A 5 -4.12 -6.40 -2.08
CA PHE A 5 -3.02 -6.95 -1.30
C PHE A 5 -2.28 -5.85 -0.54
N ASN A 6 -2.14 -6.05 0.77
CA ASN A 6 -1.31 -5.23 1.64
C ASN A 6 -0.31 -6.13 2.34
N VAL A 7 0.92 -6.11 1.84
CA VAL A 7 2.02 -6.95 2.29
C VAL A 7 2.75 -6.25 3.44
N GLY A 8 2.78 -6.88 4.60
CA GLY A 8 3.62 -6.51 5.73
C GLY A 8 4.89 -7.39 5.78
N SER A 9 5.74 -7.14 6.76
CA SER A 9 6.99 -7.91 6.95
C SER A 9 6.77 -9.39 7.30
N SER A 10 5.63 -9.73 7.88
CA SER A 10 5.28 -11.10 8.29
C SER A 10 3.79 -11.41 8.15
N SER A 11 3.06 -10.56 7.45
CA SER A 11 1.62 -10.73 7.26
C SER A 11 1.17 -10.28 5.89
N LEU A 12 0.10 -10.88 5.41
CA LEU A 12 -0.56 -10.51 4.17
C LEU A 12 -2.02 -10.24 4.48
N LYS A 13 -2.45 -9.00 4.23
CA LYS A 13 -3.86 -8.63 4.34
C LYS A 13 -4.45 -8.55 2.94
N ILE A 14 -5.55 -9.24 2.75
CA ILE A 14 -6.26 -9.37 1.47
C ILE A 14 -7.70 -8.95 1.68
N ALA A 15 -8.27 -8.17 0.77
CA ALA A 15 -9.70 -7.91 0.75
C ALA A 15 -10.24 -8.03 -0.68
N TYR A 16 -11.42 -8.59 -0.80
CA TYR A 16 -12.11 -8.75 -2.08
C TYR A 16 -13.38 -7.92 -2.13
N TYR A 17 -13.49 -7.12 -3.17
CA TYR A 17 -14.59 -6.18 -3.38
C TYR A 17 -15.37 -6.49 -4.66
N GLN A 18 -16.69 -6.41 -4.57
CA GLN A 18 -17.58 -6.32 -5.72
C GLN A 18 -18.49 -5.10 -5.57
N GLN A 19 -18.62 -4.29 -6.62
CA GLN A 19 -19.49 -3.10 -6.63
C GLN A 19 -19.30 -2.23 -5.37
N GLN A 20 -18.04 -2.01 -4.95
CA GLN A 20 -17.66 -1.25 -3.77
C GLN A 20 -18.01 -1.90 -2.41
N GLN A 21 -18.65 -3.05 -2.40
CA GLN A 21 -18.90 -3.82 -1.20
C GLN A 21 -17.72 -4.77 -0.93
N CYS A 22 -17.18 -4.73 0.28
CA CYS A 22 -16.21 -5.71 0.74
C CYS A 22 -16.92 -7.03 1.04
N LEU A 23 -16.62 -8.08 0.26
CA LEU A 23 -17.21 -9.40 0.46
C LEU A 23 -16.46 -10.18 1.53
N PHE A 24 -15.14 -10.09 1.57
CA PHE A 24 -14.35 -10.65 2.66
C PHE A 24 -13.05 -9.89 2.90
N ASN A 25 -12.55 -10.03 4.11
CA ASN A 25 -11.18 -9.70 4.49
C ASN A 25 -10.49 -10.97 4.98
N LEU A 26 -9.24 -11.14 4.59
CA LEU A 26 -8.38 -12.24 4.99
C LEU A 26 -7.06 -11.68 5.50
N THR A 27 -6.64 -12.12 6.65
CA THR A 27 -5.31 -11.81 7.21
C THR A 27 -4.54 -13.10 7.38
N VAL A 28 -3.40 -13.19 6.74
CA VAL A 28 -2.47 -14.32 6.81
C VAL A 28 -1.29 -13.91 7.68
N ASP A 29 -1.03 -14.66 8.74
CA ASP A 29 0.18 -14.55 9.55
C ASP A 29 1.15 -15.65 9.14
N ILE A 30 2.27 -15.24 8.55
CA ILE A 30 3.28 -16.17 8.03
C ILE A 30 4.00 -16.90 9.17
N LYS A 31 4.29 -16.22 10.27
CA LYS A 31 5.02 -16.83 11.40
C LYS A 31 4.20 -17.90 12.11
N GLN A 32 2.89 -17.66 12.23
CA GLN A 32 1.97 -18.59 12.88
C GLN A 32 1.33 -19.57 11.88
N GLN A 33 1.57 -19.38 10.57
CA GLN A 33 0.94 -20.14 9.49
C GLN A 33 -0.59 -20.17 9.60
N ARG A 34 -1.18 -19.06 10.05
CA ARG A 34 -2.62 -18.95 10.29
C ARG A 34 -3.25 -17.95 9.34
N ALA A 35 -4.46 -18.27 8.94
CA ALA A 35 -5.32 -17.39 8.17
C ALA A 35 -6.60 -17.11 8.97
N ASN A 36 -6.94 -15.84 9.14
CA ASN A 36 -8.17 -15.39 9.77
C ASN A 36 -8.97 -14.56 8.77
N TRP A 37 -10.26 -14.77 8.71
CA TRP A 37 -11.12 -14.05 7.77
C TRP A 37 -12.42 -13.58 8.38
N THR A 38 -13.04 -12.62 7.71
CA THR A 38 -14.40 -12.16 7.95
C THR A 38 -15.13 -12.01 6.62
N GLY A 39 -16.44 -12.21 6.60
CA GLY A 39 -17.25 -12.10 5.39
C GLY A 39 -17.42 -13.42 4.62
N GLN A 40 -17.77 -13.31 3.35
CA GLN A 40 -18.09 -14.45 2.46
C GLN A 40 -16.84 -14.92 1.72
N ILE A 41 -16.06 -15.80 2.34
CA ILE A 41 -14.84 -16.35 1.76
C ILE A 41 -15.13 -17.54 0.81
N PRO A 42 -14.33 -17.75 -0.24
CA PRO A 42 -14.40 -18.98 -1.06
C PRO A 42 -14.30 -20.25 -0.22
N THR A 43 -15.11 -21.26 -0.54
CA THR A 43 -15.17 -22.52 0.19
C THR A 43 -13.79 -23.21 0.28
N SER A 44 -12.98 -23.10 -0.77
CA SER A 44 -11.61 -23.64 -0.81
C SER A 44 -10.64 -22.96 0.18
N LEU A 45 -11.01 -21.78 0.70
CA LEU A 45 -10.18 -21.05 1.68
C LEU A 45 -10.63 -21.28 3.13
N VAL A 46 -11.80 -21.89 3.38
CA VAL A 46 -12.37 -22.02 4.74
C VAL A 46 -11.43 -22.77 5.69
N ASN A 47 -10.80 -23.86 5.22
CA ASN A 47 -9.87 -24.68 6.00
C ASN A 47 -8.41 -24.52 5.53
N TRP A 48 -8.15 -23.49 4.73
CA TRP A 48 -6.82 -23.26 4.22
C TRP A 48 -5.91 -22.67 5.30
N GLN A 49 -4.66 -23.11 5.27
CA GLN A 49 -3.58 -22.59 6.12
C GLN A 49 -2.50 -21.96 5.24
N SER A 50 -1.81 -20.98 5.77
CA SER A 50 -0.68 -20.35 5.05
C SER A 50 0.41 -21.36 4.73
N MET A 51 0.95 -21.25 3.54
CA MET A 51 2.10 -22.06 3.06
C MET A 51 3.44 -21.54 3.61
N GLY A 52 3.41 -20.44 4.38
CA GLY A 52 4.61 -19.83 4.95
C GLY A 52 5.37 -18.92 3.99
N VAL A 53 4.84 -18.71 2.77
CA VAL A 53 5.42 -17.84 1.73
C VAL A 53 4.35 -16.90 1.20
N LEU A 54 4.55 -15.59 1.34
CA LEU A 54 3.55 -14.56 1.00
C LEU A 54 3.10 -14.63 -0.47
N SER A 55 4.04 -14.88 -1.39
CA SER A 55 3.74 -14.99 -2.82
C SER A 55 2.88 -16.20 -3.16
N ASP A 56 3.13 -17.33 -2.51
CA ASP A 56 2.39 -18.57 -2.74
C ASP A 56 0.97 -18.43 -2.17
N ASP A 57 0.85 -17.85 -0.98
CA ASP A 57 -0.41 -17.54 -0.34
C ASP A 57 -1.27 -16.59 -1.21
N ALA A 58 -0.65 -15.55 -1.76
CA ALA A 58 -1.33 -14.62 -2.67
C ALA A 58 -1.81 -15.32 -3.96
N CYS A 59 -0.98 -16.16 -4.56
CA CYS A 59 -1.33 -16.94 -5.74
C CYS A 59 -2.45 -17.94 -5.45
N TYR A 60 -2.44 -18.59 -4.29
CA TYR A 60 -3.49 -19.52 -3.89
C TYR A 60 -4.85 -18.82 -3.74
N VAL A 61 -4.89 -17.66 -3.07
CA VAL A 61 -6.12 -16.88 -2.92
C VAL A 61 -6.66 -16.41 -4.27
N ALA A 62 -5.80 -15.91 -5.16
CA ALA A 62 -6.20 -15.52 -6.51
C ALA A 62 -6.76 -16.71 -7.32
N GLN A 63 -6.14 -17.89 -7.20
CA GLN A 63 -6.59 -19.12 -7.84
C GLN A 63 -7.97 -19.57 -7.29
N ALA A 64 -8.18 -19.50 -5.98
CA ALA A 64 -9.45 -19.84 -5.34
C ALA A 64 -10.59 -18.95 -5.83
N LEU A 65 -10.33 -17.63 -5.97
CA LEU A 65 -11.31 -16.69 -6.54
C LEU A 65 -11.61 -16.98 -8.01
N TYR A 66 -10.58 -17.28 -8.80
CA TYR A 66 -10.77 -17.66 -10.20
C TYR A 66 -11.63 -18.93 -10.32
N GLN A 67 -11.38 -19.94 -9.50
CA GLN A 67 -12.16 -21.19 -9.50
C GLN A 67 -13.62 -20.95 -9.14
N GLN A 68 -13.89 -20.04 -8.19
CA GLN A 68 -15.25 -19.76 -7.76
C GLN A 68 -16.03 -18.87 -8.73
N TYR A 69 -15.39 -17.82 -9.26
CA TYR A 69 -16.09 -16.79 -10.04
C TYR A 69 -15.82 -16.87 -11.54
N GLN A 70 -14.90 -17.72 -11.99
CA GLN A 70 -14.45 -17.89 -13.39
C GLN A 70 -13.93 -16.59 -14.04
N VAL A 71 -13.62 -15.59 -13.23
CA VAL A 71 -13.10 -14.29 -13.66
C VAL A 71 -11.99 -13.87 -12.69
N LEU A 72 -10.85 -13.49 -13.25
CA LEU A 72 -9.79 -12.86 -12.45
C LEU A 72 -10.22 -11.42 -12.10
N PRO A 73 -10.18 -11.04 -10.83
CA PRO A 73 -10.41 -9.65 -10.43
C PRO A 73 -9.25 -8.77 -10.88
N LEU A 74 -9.49 -7.47 -10.98
CA LEU A 74 -8.39 -6.51 -10.97
C LEU A 74 -7.67 -6.61 -9.62
N VAL A 75 -6.34 -6.62 -9.62
CA VAL A 75 -5.56 -6.68 -8.38
C VAL A 75 -4.95 -5.33 -8.08
N ALA A 76 -5.12 -4.85 -6.85
CA ALA A 76 -4.52 -3.62 -6.36
C ALA A 76 -3.54 -3.93 -5.21
N HIS A 77 -2.31 -3.48 -5.36
CA HIS A 77 -1.25 -3.64 -4.37
C HIS A 77 -1.00 -2.33 -3.63
N ARG A 78 -0.92 -2.39 -2.30
CA ARG A 78 -0.26 -1.33 -1.55
C ARG A 78 1.24 -1.49 -1.73
N VAL A 79 1.88 -0.45 -2.26
CA VAL A 79 3.33 -0.34 -2.42
C VAL A 79 3.80 0.84 -1.56
N VAL A 80 4.76 0.60 -0.67
CA VAL A 80 5.15 1.63 0.31
C VAL A 80 5.81 2.82 -0.37
N HIS A 81 6.75 2.61 -1.28
CA HIS A 81 7.48 3.68 -1.94
C HIS A 81 7.17 3.75 -3.44
N GLY A 82 6.56 4.86 -3.85
CA GLY A 82 6.20 5.10 -5.25
C GLY A 82 7.22 5.95 -6.05
N GLY A 83 8.27 6.47 -5.41
CA GLY A 83 9.20 7.38 -6.07
C GLY A 83 8.48 8.60 -6.64
N HIS A 84 8.53 8.77 -7.95
CA HIS A 84 7.86 9.85 -8.68
C HIS A 84 6.40 9.57 -9.05
N TYR A 85 5.86 8.40 -8.70
CA TYR A 85 4.46 8.12 -8.96
C TYR A 85 3.55 8.84 -7.96
N HIS A 86 2.73 9.74 -8.48
CA HIS A 86 1.79 10.55 -7.70
C HIS A 86 0.37 9.97 -7.67
N GLN A 87 0.12 8.96 -8.51
CA GLN A 87 -1.17 8.28 -8.65
C GLN A 87 -0.95 6.78 -8.80
N PRO A 88 -1.98 5.95 -8.58
CA PRO A 88 -1.90 4.53 -8.88
C PRO A 88 -1.53 4.28 -10.35
N VAL A 89 -0.70 3.29 -10.59
CA VAL A 89 -0.22 2.93 -11.93
C VAL A 89 -0.44 1.45 -12.23
N MET A 90 -0.69 1.14 -13.50
CA MET A 90 -0.67 -0.25 -13.96
C MET A 90 0.75 -0.82 -13.88
N ILE A 91 0.84 -2.05 -13.40
CA ILE A 91 2.12 -2.76 -13.30
C ILE A 91 2.40 -3.41 -14.66
N ASN A 92 3.54 -3.04 -15.22
CA ASN A 92 4.17 -3.65 -16.38
C ASN A 92 5.66 -3.82 -16.12
N ILE A 93 6.41 -4.33 -17.06
CA ILE A 93 7.86 -4.57 -16.94
C ILE A 93 8.61 -3.30 -16.56
N GLU A 94 8.28 -2.17 -17.19
CA GLU A 94 8.94 -0.88 -16.92
C GLU A 94 8.62 -0.36 -15.51
N THR A 95 7.35 -0.37 -15.14
CA THR A 95 6.90 0.04 -13.80
C THR A 95 7.54 -0.82 -12.72
N LEU A 96 7.55 -2.14 -12.92
CA LEU A 96 8.16 -3.07 -11.97
C LEU A 96 9.65 -2.81 -11.79
N ALA A 97 10.39 -2.62 -12.89
CA ALA A 97 11.83 -2.29 -12.84
C ALA A 97 12.11 -0.99 -12.07
N LYS A 98 11.27 0.05 -12.25
CA LYS A 98 11.38 1.29 -11.47
C LYS A 98 11.10 1.07 -9.97
N LEU A 99 10.09 0.27 -9.63
CA LEU A 99 9.77 -0.05 -8.24
C LEU A 99 10.86 -0.89 -7.57
N GLN A 100 11.53 -1.78 -8.31
CA GLN A 100 12.68 -2.56 -7.83
C GLN A 100 13.86 -1.65 -7.46
N GLN A 101 14.10 -0.57 -8.22
CA GLN A 101 15.16 0.41 -7.91
C GLN A 101 14.91 1.16 -6.59
N LEU A 102 13.67 1.24 -6.13
CA LEU A 102 13.30 1.86 -4.85
C LEU A 102 13.41 0.89 -3.66
N ALA A 103 13.65 -0.39 -3.89
CA ALA A 103 13.73 -1.40 -2.82
C ALA A 103 14.76 -1.06 -1.72
N PRO A 104 15.95 -0.49 -2.02
CA PRO A 104 16.90 -0.08 -0.99
C PRO A 104 16.39 1.00 -0.04
N LEU A 105 15.38 1.79 -0.43
CA LEU A 105 14.77 2.85 0.39
C LEU A 105 13.76 2.29 1.40
N CYS A 106 13.21 1.10 1.14
CA CYS A 106 12.23 0.43 2.00
C CYS A 106 12.49 -1.08 2.06
N PRO A 107 13.65 -1.54 2.57
CA PRO A 107 14.12 -2.92 2.43
C PRO A 107 13.24 -3.95 3.13
N LEU A 108 12.49 -3.55 4.16
CA LEU A 108 11.58 -4.46 4.88
C LEU A 108 10.19 -4.61 4.22
N HIS A 109 9.79 -3.68 3.36
CA HIS A 109 8.44 -3.61 2.80
C HIS A 109 8.41 -3.79 1.29
N GLN A 110 9.32 -3.14 0.55
CA GLN A 110 9.28 -3.15 -0.91
C GLN A 110 9.54 -4.53 -1.49
N PRO A 111 10.63 -5.26 -1.13
CA PRO A 111 10.92 -6.56 -1.74
C PRO A 111 9.81 -7.60 -1.55
N PRO A 112 9.20 -7.79 -0.35
CA PRO A 112 8.09 -8.74 -0.20
C PRO A 112 6.88 -8.40 -1.07
N THR A 113 6.56 -7.11 -1.20
CA THR A 113 5.46 -6.67 -2.06
C THR A 113 5.74 -6.97 -3.54
N LEU A 114 6.96 -6.68 -4.00
CA LEU A 114 7.36 -6.95 -5.39
C LEU A 114 7.36 -8.44 -5.70
N ALA A 115 7.79 -9.29 -4.77
CA ALA A 115 7.75 -10.74 -4.93
C ALA A 115 6.31 -11.27 -5.13
N VAL A 116 5.32 -10.72 -4.40
CA VAL A 116 3.91 -11.05 -4.60
C VAL A 116 3.43 -10.61 -5.99
N ILE A 117 3.79 -9.41 -6.43
CA ILE A 117 3.44 -8.89 -7.76
C ILE A 117 4.00 -9.78 -8.87
N GLU A 118 5.29 -10.14 -8.77
CA GLU A 118 5.99 -10.98 -9.75
C GLU A 118 5.39 -12.38 -9.81
N ALA A 119 5.12 -13.00 -8.66
CA ALA A 119 4.53 -14.33 -8.60
C ALA A 119 3.11 -14.36 -9.23
N LEU A 120 2.30 -13.34 -8.95
CA LEU A 120 0.98 -13.22 -9.56
C LEU A 120 1.08 -12.99 -11.08
N ALA A 121 2.02 -12.16 -11.55
CA ALA A 121 2.24 -11.94 -12.98
C ALA A 121 2.70 -13.22 -13.70
N ALA A 122 3.57 -14.00 -13.07
CA ALA A 122 4.05 -15.26 -13.62
C ALA A 122 2.93 -16.33 -13.66
N ARG A 123 2.12 -16.41 -12.60
CA ARG A 123 1.05 -17.42 -12.49
C ARG A 123 -0.17 -17.09 -13.33
N PHE A 124 -0.50 -15.78 -13.47
CA PHE A 124 -1.67 -15.27 -14.16
C PHE A 124 -1.28 -14.15 -15.13
N PRO A 125 -0.72 -14.45 -16.32
CA PRO A 125 -0.22 -13.43 -17.26
C PRO A 125 -1.30 -12.44 -17.75
N GLN A 126 -2.57 -12.80 -17.68
CA GLN A 126 -3.70 -11.95 -18.06
C GLN A 126 -4.21 -11.05 -16.91
N LEU A 127 -3.64 -11.19 -15.72
CA LEU A 127 -4.09 -10.46 -14.54
C LEU A 127 -3.68 -8.98 -14.65
N ILE A 128 -4.66 -8.09 -14.55
CA ILE A 128 -4.39 -6.66 -14.48
C ILE A 128 -4.03 -6.33 -13.02
N GLN A 129 -2.83 -5.82 -12.83
CA GLN A 129 -2.30 -5.42 -11.52
C GLN A 129 -2.05 -3.91 -11.48
N ILE A 130 -2.40 -3.26 -10.36
CA ILE A 130 -2.21 -1.84 -10.10
C ILE A 130 -1.43 -1.67 -8.81
N ALA A 131 -0.46 -0.76 -8.79
CA ALA A 131 0.23 -0.30 -7.59
C ALA A 131 -0.36 1.03 -7.11
N ALA A 132 -0.69 1.11 -5.83
CA ALA A 132 -1.06 2.34 -5.13
C ALA A 132 -0.03 2.61 -4.02
N PHE A 133 0.37 3.86 -3.85
CA PHE A 133 1.58 4.20 -3.10
C PHE A 133 1.29 4.99 -1.83
N ASP A 134 1.98 4.64 -0.74
CA ASP A 134 1.90 5.40 0.51
C ASP A 134 2.50 6.81 0.40
N THR A 135 3.40 7.02 -0.56
CA THR A 135 4.01 8.33 -0.81
C THR A 135 3.13 9.26 -1.63
N SER A 136 2.12 8.75 -2.35
CA SER A 136 1.38 9.54 -3.35
C SER A 136 0.58 10.71 -2.77
N PHE A 137 -0.02 10.56 -1.59
CA PHE A 137 -0.78 11.62 -0.90
C PHE A 137 0.09 12.84 -0.57
N HIS A 138 1.39 12.61 -0.38
CA HIS A 138 2.37 13.64 0.00
C HIS A 138 3.08 14.28 -1.19
N SER A 139 2.73 13.91 -2.41
CA SER A 139 3.41 14.36 -3.63
C SER A 139 3.32 15.87 -3.90
N GLN A 140 2.30 16.53 -3.36
CA GLN A 140 2.04 17.96 -3.52
C GLN A 140 2.55 18.80 -2.33
N GLN A 141 3.33 18.24 -1.43
CA GLN A 141 3.93 19.00 -0.33
C GLN A 141 4.75 20.18 -0.85
N PRO A 142 4.74 21.34 -0.15
CA PRO A 142 5.56 22.49 -0.51
C PRO A 142 7.06 22.16 -0.36
N ALA A 143 7.89 22.78 -1.19
CA ALA A 143 9.33 22.53 -1.22
C ALA A 143 10.01 22.68 0.14
N LEU A 144 9.58 23.64 0.96
CA LEU A 144 10.08 23.83 2.32
C LEU A 144 9.88 22.63 3.25
N SER A 145 8.86 21.80 2.98
CA SER A 145 8.55 20.62 3.80
C SER A 145 9.29 19.37 3.34
N TYR A 146 9.62 19.26 2.05
CA TYR A 146 10.26 18.06 1.55
C TYR A 146 11.76 18.21 1.25
N CYS A 147 12.28 19.43 1.07
CA CYS A 147 13.69 19.64 0.78
C CYS A 147 14.52 19.57 2.06
N TYR A 148 15.53 18.72 2.06
CA TYR A 148 16.57 18.76 3.07
C TYR A 148 17.60 19.86 2.77
N PRO A 149 18.26 20.44 3.78
CA PRO A 149 19.32 21.43 3.62
C PRO A 149 20.64 20.78 3.16
N LEU A 150 20.59 20.13 1.99
CA LEU A 150 21.70 19.40 1.38
C LEU A 150 22.24 20.15 0.16
N PRO A 151 23.52 19.95 -0.21
CA PRO A 151 24.05 20.42 -1.48
C PRO A 151 23.19 20.01 -2.68
N LEU A 152 23.10 20.85 -3.71
CA LEU A 152 22.30 20.59 -4.90
C LEU A 152 22.62 19.25 -5.57
N THR A 153 23.88 18.83 -5.55
CA THR A 153 24.33 17.55 -6.09
C THR A 153 23.69 16.33 -5.43
N LEU A 154 23.29 16.46 -4.15
CA LEU A 154 22.56 15.41 -3.42
C LEU A 154 21.05 15.56 -3.58
N ARG A 155 20.53 16.80 -3.57
CA ARG A 155 19.10 17.03 -3.82
C ARG A 155 18.66 16.57 -5.20
N ASN A 156 19.51 16.72 -6.20
CA ASN A 156 19.27 16.22 -7.56
C ASN A 156 19.30 14.69 -7.68
N LYS A 157 19.62 13.96 -6.61
CA LYS A 157 19.52 12.50 -6.50
C LYS A 157 18.23 12.04 -5.81
N ASP A 158 17.20 12.87 -5.77
CA ASP A 158 15.91 12.60 -5.14
C ASP A 158 15.99 12.32 -3.62
N ILE A 159 17.02 12.83 -2.96
CA ILE A 159 17.12 12.78 -1.50
C ILE A 159 16.24 13.88 -0.92
N ARG A 160 15.02 13.50 -0.55
CA ARG A 160 13.96 14.38 -0.06
C ARG A 160 13.09 13.68 0.97
N ALA A 161 12.31 14.43 1.74
CA ALA A 161 11.24 13.85 2.52
C ALA A 161 10.10 13.45 1.58
N TYR A 162 9.75 12.16 1.58
CA TYR A 162 8.63 11.63 0.78
C TYR A 162 7.33 11.65 1.57
N GLY A 163 7.37 11.32 2.86
CA GLY A 163 6.20 11.04 3.66
C GLY A 163 5.55 9.70 3.30
N PHE A 164 4.91 9.07 4.26
CA PHE A 164 4.33 7.73 4.12
C PHE A 164 2.96 7.64 4.80
N HIS A 165 2.35 6.45 4.79
CA HIS A 165 0.97 6.21 5.21
C HIS A 165 -0.07 7.01 4.41
N GLY A 166 0.29 7.48 3.22
CA GLY A 166 -0.55 8.35 2.39
C GLY A 166 -1.87 7.71 1.97
N LEU A 167 -1.90 6.39 1.73
CA LEU A 167 -3.16 5.68 1.43
C LEU A 167 -4.12 5.73 2.62
N SER A 168 -3.60 5.64 3.85
CA SER A 168 -4.41 5.84 5.06
C SER A 168 -4.92 7.28 5.17
N CYS A 169 -4.05 8.27 4.96
CA CYS A 169 -4.43 9.68 4.96
C CYS A 169 -5.52 9.96 3.91
N GLN A 170 -5.36 9.46 2.70
CA GLN A 170 -6.33 9.60 1.62
C GLN A 170 -7.68 8.97 1.98
N SER A 171 -7.68 7.80 2.63
CA SER A 171 -8.89 7.14 3.10
C SER A 171 -9.60 7.97 4.17
N ILE A 172 -8.86 8.52 5.13
CA ILE A 172 -9.41 9.40 6.17
C ILE A 172 -10.02 10.65 5.53
N MET A 173 -9.32 11.32 4.61
CA MET A 173 -9.86 12.50 3.92
C MET A 173 -11.17 12.20 3.20
N ARG A 174 -11.26 11.05 2.49
CA ARG A 174 -12.51 10.65 1.82
C ARG A 174 -13.65 10.42 2.80
N GLN A 175 -13.39 9.79 3.95
CA GLN A 175 -14.41 9.55 4.97
C GLN A 175 -14.86 10.84 5.63
N LEU A 176 -13.93 11.74 5.92
CA LEU A 176 -14.24 13.05 6.50
C LEU A 176 -15.13 13.90 5.57
N LEU A 177 -14.86 13.86 4.26
CA LEU A 177 -15.70 14.57 3.27
C LEU A 177 -17.15 14.06 3.21
N VAL A 178 -17.40 12.81 3.54
CA VAL A 178 -18.75 12.26 3.64
C VAL A 178 -19.44 12.75 4.91
N LEU A 179 -18.68 12.95 5.99
CA LEU A 179 -19.22 13.43 7.28
C LEU A 179 -19.45 14.95 7.27
N ASP A 180 -18.53 15.70 6.67
CA ASP A 180 -18.56 17.15 6.59
C ASP A 180 -17.86 17.61 5.30
N ASN A 181 -18.62 18.12 4.35
CA ASN A 181 -18.11 18.56 3.05
C ASN A 181 -17.27 19.85 3.14
N THR A 182 -17.30 20.57 4.27
CA THR A 182 -16.48 21.78 4.48
C THR A 182 -15.04 21.45 4.91
N ILE A 183 -14.77 20.23 5.30
CA ILE A 183 -13.45 19.78 5.81
C ILE A 183 -12.32 19.94 4.77
N ASN A 184 -12.65 20.01 3.48
CA ASN A 184 -11.67 20.29 2.42
C ASN A 184 -11.12 21.73 2.43
N THR A 185 -11.69 22.61 3.24
CA THR A 185 -11.26 24.01 3.36
C THR A 185 -10.83 24.26 4.80
N GLY A 186 -9.64 23.81 5.15
CA GLY A 186 -9.18 24.00 6.52
C GLY A 186 -7.91 23.28 6.86
N LYS A 187 -7.50 23.40 8.12
CA LYS A 187 -6.29 22.80 8.67
C LYS A 187 -6.65 21.54 9.43
N LEU A 188 -6.00 20.42 9.07
CA LEU A 188 -6.17 19.13 9.74
C LEU A 188 -4.83 18.55 10.15
N LEU A 189 -4.85 17.81 11.25
CA LEU A 189 -3.77 16.89 11.63
C LEU A 189 -4.34 15.47 11.59
N ILE A 190 -3.73 14.63 10.75
CA ILE A 190 -4.07 13.22 10.67
C ILE A 190 -3.00 12.43 11.43
N ALA A 191 -3.40 11.75 12.50
CA ALA A 191 -2.55 10.86 13.27
C ALA A 191 -2.83 9.41 12.86
N HIS A 192 -1.89 8.78 12.15
CA HIS A 192 -1.87 7.35 11.90
C HIS A 192 -1.08 6.69 13.03
N LEU A 193 -1.78 6.06 13.96
CA LEU A 193 -1.19 5.49 15.18
C LEU A 193 -1.44 3.98 15.20
N GLY A 194 -0.51 3.23 14.66
CA GLY A 194 -0.49 1.78 14.63
C GLY A 194 0.89 1.26 15.02
N ASN A 195 1.28 0.10 14.50
CA ASN A 195 2.65 -0.42 14.64
C ASN A 195 3.65 0.52 13.97
N GLY A 196 3.33 1.02 12.76
CA GLY A 196 3.91 2.23 12.20
C GLY A 196 3.12 3.46 12.68
N ALA A 197 3.80 4.59 12.91
CA ALA A 197 3.17 5.82 13.38
C ALA A 197 3.64 7.03 12.58
N SER A 198 2.69 7.90 12.22
CA SER A 198 2.98 9.18 11.58
C SER A 198 1.92 10.23 11.88
N ILE A 199 2.32 11.50 11.82
CA ILE A 199 1.41 12.64 11.84
C ILE A 199 1.55 13.39 10.53
N THR A 200 0.44 13.70 9.89
CA THR A 200 0.37 14.46 8.65
C THR A 200 -0.38 15.75 8.85
N ALA A 201 0.24 16.87 8.51
CA ALA A 201 -0.44 18.15 8.41
C ALA A 201 -1.07 18.29 7.03
N VAL A 202 -2.34 18.69 7.01
CA VAL A 202 -3.12 18.89 5.77
C VAL A 202 -3.71 20.30 5.78
N LEU A 203 -3.64 20.98 4.66
CA LEU A 203 -4.29 22.26 4.42
C LEU A 203 -5.10 22.16 3.13
N ASP A 204 -6.38 22.46 3.21
CA ASP A 204 -7.30 22.44 2.07
C ASP A 204 -7.25 21.13 1.28
N GLY A 205 -7.20 19.99 2.00
CA GLY A 205 -7.13 18.65 1.43
C GLY A 205 -5.74 18.22 0.93
N ILE A 206 -4.74 19.09 0.96
CA ILE A 206 -3.38 18.86 0.45
C ILE A 206 -2.41 18.64 1.61
N SER A 207 -1.63 17.56 1.55
CA SER A 207 -0.57 17.28 2.52
C SER A 207 0.46 18.42 2.52
N GLN A 208 0.73 18.98 3.70
CA GLN A 208 1.71 20.05 3.89
C GLN A 208 3.02 19.51 4.46
N ALA A 209 2.95 18.53 5.35
CA ALA A 209 4.10 17.89 5.96
C ALA A 209 3.70 16.52 6.50
N ASN A 210 4.66 15.61 6.62
CA ASN A 210 4.51 14.32 7.27
C ASN A 210 5.68 14.11 8.22
N SER A 211 5.45 13.49 9.37
CA SER A 211 6.51 13.24 10.37
C SER A 211 7.54 12.22 9.89
N MET A 212 7.20 11.34 8.94
CA MET A 212 8.17 10.50 8.24
C MET A 212 8.85 11.33 7.14
N GLY A 213 10.13 11.05 6.89
CA GLY A 213 10.95 11.83 5.96
C GLY A 213 11.35 11.04 4.72
N PHE A 214 12.67 10.83 4.57
CA PHE A 214 13.25 10.08 3.45
C PHE A 214 12.89 8.59 3.51
N SER A 215 12.82 8.04 4.71
CA SER A 215 12.50 6.64 4.96
C SER A 215 11.29 6.50 5.89
N THR A 216 10.81 5.26 6.03
CA THR A 216 9.74 4.92 6.98
C THR A 216 10.20 4.86 8.44
N LEU A 217 11.49 5.04 8.70
CA LEU A 217 12.08 5.00 10.04
C LEU A 217 12.21 6.37 10.69
N ASP A 218 12.00 7.45 9.93
CA ASP A 218 12.09 8.81 10.43
C ASP A 218 10.85 9.18 11.25
N GLY A 219 11.01 10.14 12.16
CA GLY A 219 9.90 10.80 12.85
C GLY A 219 9.56 10.21 14.21
N LEU A 220 8.34 9.72 14.38
CA LEU A 220 7.85 9.25 15.67
C LEU A 220 8.49 7.91 16.07
N PRO A 221 8.76 7.66 17.37
CA PRO A 221 9.07 6.33 17.85
C PRO A 221 7.94 5.37 17.52
N MET A 222 8.26 4.19 16.97
CA MET A 222 7.28 3.20 16.53
C MET A 222 7.79 1.77 16.69
N GLY A 223 6.90 0.78 16.54
CA GLY A 223 7.20 -0.63 16.76
C GLY A 223 7.95 -1.33 15.62
N THR A 224 8.16 -0.66 14.51
CA THR A 224 8.87 -1.22 13.33
C THR A 224 9.91 -0.28 12.80
#